data_8d34dc300d77c93cf155fa5c1502ddf7
#
_entry.id   8d34dc300d77c93cf155fa5c1502ddf7
#
_cell.length_a   1.000
_cell.length_b   1.000
_cell.length_c   1.000
_cell.angle_alpha   90.00
_cell.angle_beta   90.00
_cell.angle_gamma   90.00
#
_symmetry.space_group_name_H-M   'P 1'
#
loop_
_entity.id
_entity.type
_entity.pdbx_description
1 polymer ?
#
loop_
_entity_poly.entity_id
_entity_poly.type
_entity_poly.pdbx_seq_one_letter_code
_entity_poly.pdbx_strand_id
1 'polypeptide(L)'
;MCCPLYAQKENSNAASLKKYNSSNNNRAGKHLFIDVHHLGPGKITYEGVAEAHAKDLAVERKYGVEFIKYWVDTARGTVYCLSSANDTESIIKTHAAAHGLLPDHIYSVTEGTEAAVNGGKNLFLDIHELGAGNVTAGDVAAAHQKDLAVQKKYGVNFINYWVNEKDGVVMCLSEAPDSSAVIKTHKEAHGLIPKYVLEVKQGQ
;
A
#
# COMPACT_ATOMS: atom_id res chain seq x y z
N MET A 1 -30.12 22.74 -25.63
CA MET A 1 -28.65 22.74 -25.53
C MET A 1 -28.30 21.78 -24.41
N CYS A 2 -27.93 20.55 -24.76
CA CYS A 2 -27.51 19.53 -23.75
C CYS A 2 -26.05 19.69 -23.41
N CYS A 3 -25.77 19.64 -22.12
CA CYS A 3 -24.50 19.92 -21.48
C CYS A 3 -23.45 18.80 -21.78
N PRO A 4 -22.24 19.10 -22.27
CA PRO A 4 -21.22 18.09 -22.59
C PRO A 4 -20.44 17.54 -21.39
N LEU A 5 -20.80 17.89 -20.15
CA LEU A 5 -20.04 17.51 -18.94
C LEU A 5 -20.28 16.05 -18.46
N TYR A 6 -21.33 15.39 -18.92
CA TYR A 6 -21.65 14.02 -18.50
C TYR A 6 -20.83 12.96 -19.25
N ALA A 7 -20.46 13.23 -20.49
CA ALA A 7 -19.73 12.27 -21.35
C ALA A 7 -18.23 12.13 -20.99
N GLN A 8 -17.63 13.13 -20.32
CA GLN A 8 -16.21 13.06 -19.92
C GLN A 8 -15.97 12.22 -18.65
N LYS A 9 -16.98 12.09 -17.77
CA LYS A 9 -16.87 11.30 -16.54
C LYS A 9 -16.97 9.79 -16.79
N GLU A 10 -17.72 9.38 -17.80
CA GLU A 10 -17.84 7.96 -18.17
C GLU A 10 -16.58 7.43 -18.89
N ASN A 11 -15.90 8.28 -19.67
CA ASN A 11 -14.68 7.88 -20.40
C ASN A 11 -13.47 7.72 -19.47
N SER A 12 -13.37 8.48 -18.38
CA SER A 12 -12.29 8.33 -17.40
C SER A 12 -12.42 7.04 -16.55
N ASN A 13 -13.65 6.66 -16.20
CA ASN A 13 -13.94 5.41 -15.52
C ASN A 13 -13.69 4.17 -16.39
N ALA A 14 -14.05 4.22 -17.67
CA ALA A 14 -13.81 3.13 -18.60
C ALA A 14 -12.31 2.91 -18.91
N ALA A 15 -11.52 3.99 -18.96
CA ALA A 15 -10.08 3.91 -19.14
C ALA A 15 -9.37 3.36 -17.89
N SER A 16 -9.79 3.77 -16.69
CA SER A 16 -9.31 3.25 -15.42
C SER A 16 -9.65 1.76 -15.22
N LEU A 17 -10.88 1.36 -15.57
CA LEU A 17 -11.30 -0.05 -15.52
C LEU A 17 -10.58 -0.92 -16.56
N LYS A 18 -10.27 -0.38 -17.76
CA LYS A 18 -9.46 -1.10 -18.75
C LYS A 18 -8.01 -1.27 -18.29
N LYS A 19 -7.41 -0.25 -17.66
CA LYS A 19 -6.06 -0.31 -17.11
C LYS A 19 -6.00 -1.30 -15.94
N TYR A 20 -7.00 -1.29 -15.05
CA TYR A 20 -7.13 -2.23 -13.93
C TYR A 20 -7.29 -3.68 -14.42
N ASN A 21 -8.17 -3.94 -15.41
CA ASN A 21 -8.38 -5.28 -15.96
C ASN A 21 -7.17 -5.79 -16.77
N SER A 22 -6.40 -4.92 -17.44
CA SER A 22 -5.17 -5.34 -18.13
C SER A 22 -4.03 -5.67 -17.16
N SER A 23 -3.94 -4.97 -16.02
CA SER A 23 -2.99 -5.27 -14.95
C SER A 23 -3.28 -6.63 -14.29
N ASN A 24 -4.57 -6.95 -14.06
CA ASN A 24 -4.97 -8.25 -13.50
C ASN A 24 -4.66 -9.44 -14.42
N ASN A 25 -4.74 -9.28 -15.74
CA ASN A 25 -4.39 -10.36 -16.69
C ASN A 25 -2.87 -10.67 -16.70
N ASN A 26 -2.01 -9.69 -16.39
CA ASN A 26 -0.56 -9.91 -16.28
C ASN A 26 -0.14 -10.54 -14.93
N ARG A 27 -1.02 -10.59 -13.94
CA ARG A 27 -0.74 -11.13 -12.59
C ARG A 27 -1.16 -12.59 -12.42
N ALA A 28 -1.67 -13.25 -13.47
CA ALA A 28 -2.04 -14.66 -13.39
C ALA A 28 -0.83 -15.54 -12.95
N GLY A 29 -0.93 -16.17 -11.79
CA GLY A 29 0.13 -17.01 -11.20
C GLY A 29 1.16 -16.26 -10.34
N LYS A 30 1.05 -14.92 -10.16
CA LYS A 30 1.90 -14.13 -9.26
C LYS A 30 1.22 -13.86 -7.92
N HIS A 31 2.03 -13.58 -6.91
CA HIS A 31 1.62 -13.17 -5.57
C HIS A 31 1.95 -11.71 -5.32
N LEU A 32 1.20 -11.08 -4.41
CA LEU A 32 1.51 -9.73 -3.94
C LEU A 32 2.50 -9.79 -2.78
N PHE A 33 3.41 -8.83 -2.78
CA PHE A 33 4.41 -8.67 -1.73
C PHE A 33 4.51 -7.19 -1.35
N ILE A 34 4.76 -6.94 -0.05
CA ILE A 34 5.26 -5.66 0.42
C ILE A 34 6.67 -5.90 0.96
N ASP A 35 7.65 -5.30 0.31
CA ASP A 35 9.02 -5.27 0.81
C ASP A 35 9.31 -3.97 1.56
N VAL A 36 10.19 -4.05 2.56
CA VAL A 36 10.45 -2.98 3.52
C VAL A 36 11.95 -2.73 3.62
N HIS A 37 12.34 -1.44 3.47
CA HIS A 37 13.71 -0.98 3.64
C HIS A 37 13.79 -0.01 4.82
N HIS A 38 14.60 -0.31 5.83
CA HIS A 38 14.89 0.55 6.98
C HIS A 38 16.24 1.22 6.79
N LEU A 39 16.27 2.40 6.18
CA LEU A 39 17.51 3.12 5.87
C LEU A 39 17.91 4.10 6.98
N GLY A 40 16.96 4.43 7.86
CA GLY A 40 17.16 5.29 9.03
C GLY A 40 16.83 6.77 8.80
N PRO A 41 16.53 7.51 9.88
CA PRO A 41 16.13 8.91 9.82
C PRO A 41 17.17 9.79 9.12
N GLY A 42 16.70 10.67 8.23
CA GLY A 42 17.53 11.61 7.47
C GLY A 42 18.41 10.97 6.38
N LYS A 43 18.24 9.68 6.10
CA LYS A 43 19.03 8.96 5.07
C LYS A 43 18.36 8.91 3.71
N ILE A 44 17.07 9.21 3.66
CA ILE A 44 16.29 9.17 2.41
C ILE A 44 15.48 10.45 2.21
N THR A 45 15.26 10.77 0.95
CA THR A 45 14.26 11.75 0.52
C THR A 45 13.26 11.06 -0.40
N TYR A 46 12.09 11.65 -0.57
CA TYR A 46 11.09 11.12 -1.50
C TYR A 46 11.64 11.04 -2.94
N GLU A 47 12.37 12.07 -3.37
CA GLU A 47 12.97 12.15 -4.70
C GLU A 47 14.05 11.06 -4.90
N GLY A 48 14.88 10.82 -3.89
CA GLY A 48 15.89 9.75 -3.93
C GLY A 48 15.27 8.35 -4.03
N VAL A 49 14.13 8.12 -3.36
CA VAL A 49 13.37 6.87 -3.51
C VAL A 49 12.73 6.77 -4.90
N ALA A 50 12.18 7.87 -5.44
CA ALA A 50 11.63 7.88 -6.79
C ALA A 50 12.70 7.55 -7.86
N GLU A 51 13.94 8.06 -7.70
CA GLU A 51 15.06 7.72 -8.58
C GLU A 51 15.45 6.23 -8.47
N ALA A 52 15.45 5.66 -7.26
CA ALA A 52 15.72 4.24 -7.06
C ALA A 52 14.64 3.38 -7.71
N HIS A 53 13.37 3.73 -7.47
CA HIS A 53 12.22 3.06 -8.06
C HIS A 53 12.24 3.10 -9.60
N ALA A 54 12.65 4.20 -10.21
CA ALA A 54 12.81 4.28 -11.67
C ALA A 54 13.84 3.27 -12.21
N LYS A 55 14.88 2.95 -11.43
CA LYS A 55 15.84 1.90 -11.78
C LYS A 55 15.24 0.50 -11.63
N ASP A 56 14.41 0.28 -10.62
CA ASP A 56 13.67 -0.98 -10.46
C ASP A 56 12.76 -1.23 -11.67
N LEU A 57 11.96 -0.24 -12.07
CA LEU A 57 11.08 -0.32 -13.25
C LEU A 57 11.84 -0.63 -14.55
N ALA A 58 13.09 -0.17 -14.67
CA ALA A 58 13.91 -0.43 -15.85
C ALA A 58 14.31 -1.90 -16.00
N VAL A 59 14.37 -2.66 -14.90
CA VAL A 59 14.87 -4.05 -14.88
C VAL A 59 13.84 -5.08 -14.41
N GLU A 60 12.72 -4.68 -13.80
CA GLU A 60 11.72 -5.54 -13.15
C GLU A 60 11.23 -6.70 -14.04
N ARG A 61 10.97 -6.41 -15.33
CA ARG A 61 10.47 -7.41 -16.29
C ARG A 61 11.43 -8.58 -16.51
N LYS A 62 12.75 -8.31 -16.41
CA LYS A 62 13.78 -9.35 -16.56
C LYS A 62 13.66 -10.42 -15.46
N TYR A 63 13.19 -10.04 -14.29
CA TYR A 63 13.05 -10.92 -13.13
C TYR A 63 11.59 -11.33 -12.87
N GLY A 64 10.66 -10.92 -13.74
CA GLY A 64 9.25 -11.26 -13.60
C GLY A 64 8.55 -10.51 -12.46
N VAL A 65 9.09 -9.38 -12.03
CA VAL A 65 8.48 -8.49 -11.03
C VAL A 65 7.68 -7.40 -11.74
N GLU A 66 6.66 -6.89 -11.07
CA GLU A 66 5.90 -5.69 -11.42
C GLU A 66 5.76 -4.86 -10.14
N PHE A 67 6.48 -3.74 -10.04
CA PHE A 67 6.30 -2.78 -8.95
C PHE A 67 5.05 -1.96 -9.20
N ILE A 68 4.21 -1.79 -8.17
CA ILE A 68 2.87 -1.22 -8.31
C ILE A 68 2.81 0.17 -7.68
N LYS A 69 3.26 0.29 -6.44
CA LYS A 69 3.26 1.53 -5.64
C LYS A 69 4.37 1.44 -4.59
N TYR A 70 4.77 2.59 -4.08
CA TYR A 70 5.63 2.65 -2.89
C TYR A 70 5.20 3.78 -1.95
N TRP A 71 5.55 3.63 -0.67
CA TRP A 71 5.27 4.62 0.37
C TRP A 71 6.55 4.93 1.13
N VAL A 72 6.80 6.21 1.36
CA VAL A 72 8.03 6.72 1.99
C VAL A 72 7.69 7.44 3.28
N ASP A 73 8.15 6.90 4.41
CA ASP A 73 8.23 7.59 5.69
C ASP A 73 9.62 8.24 5.80
N THR A 74 9.73 9.51 5.42
CA THR A 74 11.00 10.25 5.46
C THR A 74 11.45 10.52 6.90
N ALA A 75 10.53 10.58 7.86
CA ALA A 75 10.86 10.85 9.26
C ALA A 75 11.63 9.68 9.89
N ARG A 76 11.24 8.44 9.58
CA ARG A 76 11.92 7.23 10.06
C ARG A 76 12.94 6.70 9.07
N GLY A 77 12.93 7.17 7.83
CA GLY A 77 13.77 6.66 6.75
C GLY A 77 13.40 5.24 6.36
N THR A 78 12.10 4.96 6.23
CA THR A 78 11.57 3.65 5.85
C THR A 78 10.80 3.75 4.53
N VAL A 79 10.99 2.74 3.67
CA VAL A 79 10.28 2.60 2.40
C VAL A 79 9.51 1.29 2.39
N TYR A 80 8.29 1.31 1.90
CA TYR A 80 7.43 0.15 1.67
C TYR A 80 7.12 0.09 0.18
N CYS A 81 7.43 -1.02 -0.49
CA CYS A 81 7.18 -1.21 -1.92
C CYS A 81 6.19 -2.34 -2.13
N LEU A 82 5.08 -2.06 -2.78
CA LEU A 82 4.10 -3.06 -3.21
C LEU A 82 4.46 -3.57 -4.59
N SER A 83 4.62 -4.87 -4.72
CA SER A 83 4.96 -5.52 -5.97
C SER A 83 4.17 -6.82 -6.20
N SER A 84 4.11 -7.23 -7.47
CA SER A 84 3.61 -8.54 -7.91
C SER A 84 4.78 -9.35 -8.47
N ALA A 85 5.04 -10.54 -7.92
CA ALA A 85 6.15 -11.40 -8.31
C ALA A 85 5.79 -12.89 -8.14
N ASN A 86 6.62 -13.80 -8.70
CA ASN A 86 6.47 -15.21 -8.49
C ASN A 86 6.93 -15.63 -7.09
N ASP A 87 7.98 -14.97 -6.58
CA ASP A 87 8.62 -15.27 -5.30
C ASP A 87 9.43 -14.07 -4.78
N THR A 88 9.89 -14.16 -3.55
CA THR A 88 10.70 -13.12 -2.89
C THR A 88 12.10 -13.01 -3.50
N GLU A 89 12.65 -14.09 -4.05
CA GLU A 89 13.99 -14.08 -4.67
C GLU A 89 14.01 -13.19 -5.93
N SER A 90 12.92 -13.18 -6.70
CA SER A 90 12.75 -12.32 -7.86
C SER A 90 12.81 -10.82 -7.49
N ILE A 91 12.20 -10.43 -6.36
CA ILE A 91 12.23 -9.06 -5.83
C ILE A 91 13.65 -8.70 -5.42
N ILE A 92 14.32 -9.56 -4.64
CA ILE A 92 15.72 -9.36 -4.20
C ILE A 92 16.66 -9.18 -5.40
N LYS A 93 16.52 -10.02 -6.43
CA LYS A 93 17.33 -9.94 -7.66
C LYS A 93 17.08 -8.63 -8.42
N THR A 94 15.85 -8.15 -8.43
CA THR A 94 15.51 -6.88 -9.10
C THR A 94 16.19 -5.71 -8.39
N HIS A 95 16.03 -5.56 -7.07
CA HIS A 95 16.69 -4.51 -6.29
C HIS A 95 18.22 -4.58 -6.37
N ALA A 96 18.80 -5.80 -6.30
CA ALA A 96 20.24 -5.99 -6.45
C ALA A 96 20.76 -5.50 -7.81
N ALA A 97 20.02 -5.74 -8.89
CA ALA A 97 20.39 -5.33 -10.23
C ALA A 97 20.14 -3.84 -10.49
N ALA A 98 19.11 -3.25 -9.87
CA ALA A 98 18.71 -1.87 -10.08
C ALA A 98 19.59 -0.85 -9.35
N HIS A 99 19.82 -1.06 -8.05
CA HIS A 99 20.49 -0.08 -7.19
C HIS A 99 21.26 -0.70 -6.02
N GLY A 100 21.16 -2.01 -5.80
CA GLY A 100 21.92 -2.74 -4.78
C GLY A 100 21.40 -2.61 -3.33
N LEU A 101 20.36 -1.82 -3.07
CA LEU A 101 19.73 -1.72 -1.74
C LEU A 101 18.72 -2.86 -1.60
N LEU A 102 19.04 -3.83 -0.75
CA LEU A 102 18.16 -4.97 -0.51
C LEU A 102 17.14 -4.67 0.58
N PRO A 103 15.91 -5.22 0.49
CA PRO A 103 14.93 -5.08 1.56
C PRO A 103 15.34 -5.84 2.83
N ASP A 104 15.01 -5.27 3.99
CA ASP A 104 15.19 -5.93 5.28
C ASP A 104 14.12 -7.01 5.51
N HIS A 105 12.94 -6.82 4.93
CA HIS A 105 11.81 -7.74 5.06
C HIS A 105 10.98 -7.79 3.78
N ILE A 106 10.39 -8.95 3.48
CA ILE A 106 9.42 -9.11 2.38
C ILE A 106 8.24 -9.91 2.91
N TYR A 107 7.07 -9.27 2.96
CA TYR A 107 5.81 -9.88 3.35
C TYR A 107 5.03 -10.35 2.13
N SER A 108 4.69 -11.63 2.04
CA SER A 108 3.65 -12.09 1.10
C SER A 108 2.30 -11.66 1.65
N VAL A 109 1.50 -10.95 0.88
CA VAL A 109 0.27 -10.33 1.36
C VAL A 109 -0.94 -10.69 0.53
N THR A 110 -2.11 -10.69 1.19
CA THR A 110 -3.43 -10.65 0.55
C THR A 110 -3.94 -9.23 0.60
N GLU A 111 -4.41 -8.72 -0.51
CA GLU A 111 -4.93 -7.35 -0.65
C GLU A 111 -6.44 -7.31 -0.37
N GLY A 112 -6.87 -6.25 0.31
CA GLY A 112 -8.28 -5.94 0.51
C GLY A 112 -8.92 -5.17 -0.64
N THR A 113 -10.03 -4.51 -0.36
CA THR A 113 -10.75 -3.70 -1.36
C THR A 113 -10.17 -2.29 -1.42
N GLU A 114 -9.77 -1.87 -2.61
CA GLU A 114 -9.23 -0.53 -2.83
C GLU A 114 -10.36 0.51 -2.97
N ALA A 115 -10.25 1.62 -2.22
CA ALA A 115 -11.07 2.81 -2.38
C ALA A 115 -10.28 3.94 -3.05
N ALA A 116 -11.01 4.92 -3.60
CA ALA A 116 -10.39 6.07 -4.24
C ALA A 116 -9.69 6.98 -3.22
N VAL A 117 -8.53 7.50 -3.59
CA VAL A 117 -7.87 8.61 -2.90
C VAL A 117 -8.64 9.89 -3.24
N ASN A 118 -9.13 10.60 -2.23
CA ASN A 118 -9.91 11.83 -2.43
C ASN A 118 -9.02 13.06 -2.62
N GLY A 119 -7.79 13.02 -2.10
CA GLY A 119 -6.85 14.12 -2.07
C GLY A 119 -7.19 15.18 -1.00
N GLY A 120 -6.21 16.01 -0.66
CA GLY A 120 -6.38 17.11 0.28
C GLY A 120 -6.14 16.76 1.75
N LYS A 121 -5.77 15.51 2.05
CA LYS A 121 -5.30 15.06 3.38
C LYS A 121 -3.99 14.31 3.25
N ASN A 122 -3.29 14.15 4.37
CA ASN A 122 -2.07 13.35 4.42
C ASN A 122 -2.42 11.86 4.34
N LEU A 123 -1.51 11.10 3.73
CA LEU A 123 -1.58 9.64 3.71
C LEU A 123 -0.91 9.07 4.95
N PHE A 124 -1.56 8.08 5.54
CA PHE A 124 -1.03 7.32 6.67
C PHE A 124 -1.04 5.83 6.33
N LEU A 125 0.10 5.19 6.57
CA LEU A 125 0.23 3.75 6.60
C LEU A 125 0.26 3.32 8.06
N ASP A 126 -0.77 2.63 8.52
CA ASP A 126 -0.79 2.06 9.85
C ASP A 126 -0.47 0.57 9.82
N ILE A 127 0.20 0.10 10.88
CA ILE A 127 0.75 -1.26 10.94
C ILE A 127 0.33 -1.91 12.25
N HIS A 128 -0.36 -3.04 12.14
CA HIS A 128 -0.67 -3.93 13.26
C HIS A 128 0.25 -5.14 13.22
N GLU A 129 0.88 -5.44 14.33
CA GLU A 129 1.64 -6.68 14.56
C GLU A 129 0.86 -7.53 15.56
N LEU A 130 0.08 -8.47 15.07
CA LEU A 130 -0.83 -9.30 15.87
C LEU A 130 -0.22 -10.64 16.25
N GLY A 131 0.93 -10.98 15.64
CA GLY A 131 1.63 -12.23 15.84
C GLY A 131 1.16 -13.35 14.92
N ALA A 132 2.07 -14.25 14.59
CA ALA A 132 1.87 -15.35 13.66
C ALA A 132 0.64 -16.19 14.02
N GLY A 133 -0.23 -16.45 13.04
CA GLY A 133 -1.43 -17.26 13.17
C GLY A 133 -2.59 -16.64 13.97
N ASN A 134 -2.47 -15.39 14.40
CA ASN A 134 -3.51 -14.71 15.19
C ASN A 134 -4.49 -13.88 14.35
N VAL A 135 -4.33 -13.83 13.04
CA VAL A 135 -5.18 -13.07 12.14
C VAL A 135 -5.28 -13.74 10.78
N THR A 136 -6.48 -13.71 10.20
CA THR A 136 -6.75 -14.13 8.83
C THR A 136 -7.21 -12.95 7.98
N ALA A 137 -7.13 -13.06 6.66
CA ALA A 137 -7.69 -12.05 5.74
C ALA A 137 -9.19 -11.83 5.98
N GLY A 138 -9.93 -12.88 6.38
CA GLY A 138 -11.36 -12.77 6.74
C GLY A 138 -11.60 -11.94 7.98
N ASP A 139 -10.76 -12.08 9.03
CA ASP A 139 -10.85 -11.28 10.25
C ASP A 139 -10.59 -9.80 9.95
N VAL A 140 -9.59 -9.50 9.12
CA VAL A 140 -9.26 -8.13 8.72
C VAL A 140 -10.37 -7.53 7.88
N ALA A 141 -10.95 -8.28 6.93
CA ALA A 141 -12.09 -7.82 6.15
C ALA A 141 -13.28 -7.44 7.05
N ALA A 142 -13.57 -8.24 8.07
CA ALA A 142 -14.63 -7.96 9.03
C ALA A 142 -14.34 -6.75 9.92
N ALA A 143 -13.08 -6.56 10.35
CA ALA A 143 -12.64 -5.38 11.10
C ALA A 143 -12.72 -4.12 10.23
N HIS A 144 -12.26 -4.18 8.99
CA HIS A 144 -12.30 -3.07 8.04
C HIS A 144 -13.73 -2.58 7.77
N GLN A 145 -14.73 -3.46 7.71
CA GLN A 145 -16.14 -3.03 7.59
C GLN A 145 -16.59 -2.18 8.78
N LYS A 146 -16.08 -2.45 9.99
CA LYS A 146 -16.37 -1.62 11.17
C LYS A 146 -15.65 -0.26 11.08
N ASP A 147 -14.41 -0.23 10.56
CA ASP A 147 -13.70 1.01 10.30
C ASP A 147 -14.45 1.91 9.31
N LEU A 148 -14.94 1.34 8.21
CA LEU A 148 -15.72 2.07 7.21
C LEU A 148 -17.01 2.67 7.80
N ALA A 149 -17.62 2.02 8.81
CA ALA A 149 -18.83 2.52 9.46
C ALA A 149 -18.59 3.79 10.31
N VAL A 150 -17.37 3.96 10.87
CA VAL A 150 -17.04 5.07 11.78
C VAL A 150 -16.06 6.08 11.20
N GLN A 151 -15.33 5.76 10.11
CA GLN A 151 -14.26 6.58 9.56
C GLN A 151 -14.63 8.04 9.30
N LYS A 152 -15.86 8.31 8.81
CA LYS A 152 -16.34 9.67 8.51
C LYS A 152 -16.40 10.57 9.75
N LYS A 153 -16.67 10.00 10.93
CA LYS A 153 -16.73 10.73 12.20
C LYS A 153 -15.40 11.38 12.55
N TYR A 154 -14.30 10.75 12.17
CA TYR A 154 -12.93 11.22 12.43
C TYR A 154 -12.27 11.85 11.19
N GLY A 155 -13.00 11.96 10.08
CA GLY A 155 -12.48 12.50 8.84
C GLY A 155 -11.45 11.58 8.17
N VAL A 156 -11.46 10.30 8.48
CA VAL A 156 -10.62 9.27 7.86
C VAL A 156 -11.28 8.74 6.58
N ASN A 157 -10.48 8.36 5.61
CA ASN A 157 -10.87 7.61 4.43
C ASN A 157 -9.88 6.45 4.25
N PHE A 158 -10.27 5.24 4.64
CA PHE A 158 -9.46 4.05 4.39
C PHE A 158 -9.46 3.73 2.90
N ILE A 159 -8.26 3.55 2.35
CA ILE A 159 -8.03 3.36 0.92
C ILE A 159 -7.87 1.88 0.62
N ASN A 160 -7.00 1.19 1.35
CA ASN A 160 -6.70 -0.22 1.14
C ASN A 160 -6.07 -0.84 2.39
N TYR A 161 -5.96 -2.18 2.41
CA TYR A 161 -5.21 -2.91 3.43
C TYR A 161 -4.58 -4.17 2.84
N TRP A 162 -3.50 -4.63 3.47
CA TRP A 162 -2.75 -5.82 3.11
C TRP A 162 -2.52 -6.69 4.34
N VAL A 163 -2.70 -7.99 4.18
CA VAL A 163 -2.62 -8.97 5.28
C VAL A 163 -1.54 -9.99 5.00
N ASN A 164 -0.57 -10.08 5.89
CA ASN A 164 0.34 -11.23 5.98
C ASN A 164 -0.09 -12.11 7.15
N GLU A 165 -0.80 -13.21 6.85
CA GLU A 165 -1.32 -14.13 7.86
C GLU A 165 -0.18 -14.91 8.55
N LYS A 166 0.89 -15.20 7.79
CA LYS A 166 2.02 -16.00 8.29
C LYS A 166 2.68 -15.35 9.50
N ASP A 167 2.97 -14.06 9.43
CA ASP A 167 3.65 -13.32 10.50
C ASP A 167 2.65 -12.53 11.38
N GLY A 168 1.37 -12.49 10.98
CA GLY A 168 0.31 -11.75 11.65
C GLY A 168 0.48 -10.24 11.54
N VAL A 169 0.88 -9.76 10.37
CA VAL A 169 1.07 -8.34 10.08
C VAL A 169 -0.06 -7.83 9.19
N VAL A 170 -0.67 -6.72 9.59
CA VAL A 170 -1.67 -6.01 8.78
C VAL A 170 -1.19 -4.58 8.55
N MET A 171 -1.27 -4.12 7.32
CA MET A 171 -0.94 -2.76 6.91
C MET A 171 -2.18 -2.12 6.29
N CYS A 172 -2.61 -0.95 6.79
CA CYS A 172 -3.75 -0.22 6.24
C CYS A 172 -3.30 1.15 5.76
N LEU A 173 -3.77 1.54 4.57
CA LEU A 173 -3.53 2.86 4.00
C LEU A 173 -4.78 3.71 4.13
N SER A 174 -4.62 4.93 4.63
CA SER A 174 -5.72 5.87 4.79
C SER A 174 -5.31 7.32 4.49
N GLU A 175 -6.29 8.14 4.09
CA GLU A 175 -6.22 9.59 4.17
C GLU A 175 -6.82 10.05 5.50
N ALA A 176 -6.12 10.89 6.24
CA ALA A 176 -6.59 11.40 7.52
C ALA A 176 -6.08 12.83 7.79
N PRO A 177 -6.75 13.60 8.68
CA PRO A 177 -6.22 14.89 9.12
C PRO A 177 -4.92 14.75 9.94
N ASP A 178 -4.80 13.67 10.71
CA ASP A 178 -3.62 13.34 11.51
C ASP A 178 -3.64 11.86 11.96
N SER A 179 -2.54 11.37 12.51
CA SER A 179 -2.40 10.00 13.01
C SER A 179 -3.37 9.66 14.16
N SER A 180 -3.74 10.65 14.98
CA SER A 180 -4.69 10.49 16.10
C SER A 180 -6.10 10.14 15.59
N ALA A 181 -6.49 10.68 14.43
CA ALA A 181 -7.77 10.36 13.79
C ALA A 181 -7.84 8.87 13.38
N VAL A 182 -6.75 8.33 12.80
CA VAL A 182 -6.65 6.91 12.45
C VAL A 182 -6.79 6.04 13.70
N ILE A 183 -6.01 6.34 14.75
CA ILE A 183 -6.05 5.62 16.03
C ILE A 183 -7.45 5.64 16.65
N LYS A 184 -8.13 6.79 16.67
CA LYS A 184 -9.49 6.92 17.22
C LYS A 184 -10.51 6.11 16.44
N THR A 185 -10.35 6.04 15.10
CA THR A 185 -11.23 5.25 14.23
C THR A 185 -11.11 3.77 14.60
N HIS A 186 -9.91 3.19 14.59
CA HIS A 186 -9.68 1.79 14.96
C HIS A 186 -10.16 1.48 16.39
N LYS A 187 -9.87 2.40 17.34
CA LYS A 187 -10.30 2.23 18.74
C LYS A 187 -11.81 2.12 18.87
N GLU A 188 -12.57 2.96 18.17
CA GLU A 188 -14.05 2.93 18.21
C GLU A 188 -14.62 1.76 17.42
N ALA A 189 -14.02 1.44 16.27
CA ALA A 189 -14.53 0.40 15.36
C ALA A 189 -14.42 -1.01 15.94
N HIS A 190 -13.26 -1.37 16.46
CA HIS A 190 -12.96 -2.75 16.88
C HIS A 190 -11.96 -2.87 18.03
N GLY A 191 -11.37 -1.77 18.50
CA GLY A 191 -10.48 -1.74 19.66
C GLY A 191 -9.02 -2.16 19.41
N LEU A 192 -8.68 -2.66 18.22
CA LEU A 192 -7.29 -3.02 17.87
C LEU A 192 -6.53 -1.76 17.46
N ILE A 193 -5.57 -1.35 18.29
CA ILE A 193 -4.76 -0.16 18.05
C ILE A 193 -3.53 -0.55 17.24
N PRO A 194 -3.22 0.15 16.12
CA PRO A 194 -2.02 -0.12 15.36
C PRO A 194 -0.76 0.18 16.18
N LYS A 195 0.28 -0.62 16.00
CA LYS A 195 1.59 -0.41 16.63
C LYS A 195 2.27 0.85 16.11
N TYR A 196 2.09 1.12 14.82
CA TYR A 196 2.62 2.31 14.14
C TYR A 196 1.53 2.97 13.31
N VAL A 197 1.53 4.31 13.25
CA VAL A 197 0.80 5.11 12.27
C VAL A 197 1.80 6.08 11.66
N LEU A 198 2.15 5.87 10.41
CA LEU A 198 3.24 6.52 9.70
C LEU A 198 2.67 7.49 8.68
N GLU A 199 3.05 8.76 8.76
CA GLU A 199 2.75 9.70 7.67
C GLU A 199 3.67 9.40 6.50
N VAL A 200 3.09 9.15 5.32
CA VAL A 200 3.83 8.68 4.15
C VAL A 200 3.53 9.50 2.91
N LYS A 201 4.51 9.55 2.00
CA LYS A 201 4.29 10.01 0.62
C LYS A 201 4.23 8.80 -0.30
N GLN A 202 3.24 8.76 -1.19
CA GLN A 202 3.06 7.69 -2.16
C GLN A 202 3.66 8.05 -3.51
N GLY A 203 4.32 7.07 -4.15
CA GLY A 203 4.74 7.11 -5.55
C GLY A 203 4.34 5.85 -6.31
N GLN A 204 4.56 5.89 -7.63
CA GLN A 204 4.21 4.82 -8.57
C GLN A 204 5.17 4.83 -9.76
#